data_1b08a78a53cf5e4caa6abe57ce682b89
#
_entry.id   1b08a78a53cf5e4caa6abe57ce682b89
#
_cell.length_a   1.000
_cell.length_b   1.000
_cell.length_c   1.000
_cell.angle_alpha   90.00
_cell.angle_beta   90.00
_cell.angle_gamma   90.00
#
_symmetry.space_group_name_H-M   'P 1'
#
loop_
_entity.id
_entity.type
_entity.pdbx_description
1 polymer ?
#
loop_
_entity_poly.entity_id
_entity_poly.type
_entity_poly.pdbx_seq_one_letter_code
_entity_poly.pdbx_strand_id
1 'polypeptide(L)'
;MSLIASFTKKSKLNATIKQTAQARKSEGSTADGLFKAAYQGYAEVLHDDPLRADALYNWGFALLHQAKTKTGDEAVRLYQDAIDKFAFCMLINPNYLGAAINGGVAYMDLARLEKVKPDDKLYEMAKIQFEKANAIQAGTASYNLACIYGLRGDKDACLKALENARDKVTLPEAVEILNDPDLDIVKGQDWFVEFMEALNKKNEADEAENKADVASKAPEKKWKLVEKNADSEETITEQEAPAEDNPAEEAK
;
A
#
# COMPACT_ATOMS: atom_id res chain seq x y z
N MET A 1 22.13 -23.46 15.46
CA MET A 1 21.01 -23.92 14.62
C MET A 1 21.55 -24.22 13.23
N SER A 2 21.18 -25.36 12.60
CA SER A 2 21.66 -25.76 11.28
C SER A 2 21.08 -24.80 10.19
N LEU A 3 21.90 -24.44 9.20
CA LEU A 3 21.48 -23.66 8.01
C LEU A 3 20.27 -24.28 7.31
N ILE A 4 20.16 -25.62 7.29
CA ILE A 4 19.04 -26.38 6.71
C ILE A 4 17.74 -26.08 7.48
N ALA A 5 17.75 -26.03 8.81
CA ALA A 5 16.58 -25.75 9.63
C ALA A 5 16.09 -24.28 9.44
N SER A 6 17.01 -23.33 9.24
CA SER A 6 16.68 -21.94 8.92
C SER A 6 16.04 -21.80 7.54
N PHE A 7 16.56 -22.53 6.54
CA PHE A 7 16.02 -22.52 5.18
C PHE A 7 14.62 -23.12 5.09
N THR A 8 14.35 -24.21 5.79
CA THR A 8 13.01 -24.83 5.83
C THR A 8 11.98 -23.93 6.51
N LYS A 9 12.35 -23.24 7.60
CA LYS A 9 11.47 -22.28 8.30
C LYS A 9 11.11 -21.08 7.42
N LYS A 10 12.06 -20.54 6.66
CA LYS A 10 11.82 -19.45 5.70
C LYS A 10 10.94 -19.91 4.54
N SER A 11 11.15 -21.12 4.05
CA SER A 11 10.35 -21.73 2.97
C SER A 11 8.89 -21.92 3.40
N LYS A 12 8.62 -22.37 4.64
CA LYS A 12 7.27 -22.56 5.19
C LYS A 12 6.49 -21.23 5.28
N LEU A 13 7.12 -20.19 5.84
CA LEU A 13 6.48 -18.85 5.89
C LEU A 13 6.16 -18.33 4.50
N ASN A 14 7.09 -18.44 3.56
CA ASN A 14 6.87 -17.97 2.19
C ASN A 14 5.72 -18.75 1.50
N ALA A 15 5.58 -20.03 1.73
CA ALA A 15 4.46 -20.83 1.23
C ALA A 15 3.11 -20.33 1.80
N THR A 16 3.08 -20.05 3.11
CA THR A 16 1.89 -19.54 3.81
C THR A 16 1.51 -18.13 3.31
N ILE A 17 2.49 -17.24 3.07
CA ILE A 17 2.25 -15.92 2.48
C ILE A 17 1.66 -16.04 1.08
N LYS A 18 2.16 -16.96 0.24
CA LYS A 18 1.60 -17.23 -1.09
C LYS A 18 0.15 -17.71 -0.99
N GLN A 19 -0.16 -18.55 -0.01
CA GLN A 19 -1.52 -19.03 0.24
C GLN A 19 -2.46 -17.89 0.65
N THR A 20 -2.01 -16.97 1.51
CA THR A 20 -2.74 -15.72 1.83
C THR A 20 -3.01 -14.88 0.56
N ALA A 21 -2.01 -14.75 -0.33
CA ALA A 21 -2.19 -14.03 -1.58
C ALA A 21 -3.20 -14.70 -2.53
N GLN A 22 -3.29 -16.01 -2.54
CA GLN A 22 -4.32 -16.77 -3.27
C GLN A 22 -5.70 -16.57 -2.64
N ALA A 23 -5.81 -16.64 -1.30
CA ALA A 23 -7.05 -16.42 -0.58
C ALA A 23 -7.67 -15.04 -0.92
N ARG A 24 -6.84 -13.99 -0.97
CA ARG A 24 -7.27 -12.62 -1.31
C ARG A 24 -7.77 -12.46 -2.75
N LYS A 25 -7.42 -13.36 -3.65
CA LYS A 25 -7.87 -13.38 -5.05
C LYS A 25 -9.04 -14.31 -5.29
N SER A 26 -9.45 -15.05 -4.27
CA SER A 26 -10.55 -16.01 -4.31
C SER A 26 -11.78 -15.43 -3.62
N GLU A 27 -12.93 -16.04 -3.81
CA GLU A 27 -14.21 -15.61 -3.23
C GLU A 27 -14.92 -16.76 -2.50
N GLY A 28 -15.85 -16.41 -1.62
CA GLY A 28 -16.73 -17.32 -0.92
C GLY A 28 -16.00 -18.42 -0.14
N SER A 29 -16.53 -19.63 -0.17
CA SER A 29 -15.97 -20.77 0.60
C SER A 29 -14.55 -21.17 0.20
N THR A 30 -14.15 -20.91 -1.05
CA THR A 30 -12.78 -21.15 -1.51
C THR A 30 -11.79 -20.22 -0.79
N ALA A 31 -12.12 -18.93 -0.71
CA ALA A 31 -11.31 -17.95 0.02
C ALA A 31 -11.21 -18.34 1.51
N ASP A 32 -12.33 -18.71 2.13
CA ASP A 32 -12.38 -19.11 3.54
C ASP A 32 -11.50 -20.33 3.83
N GLY A 33 -11.57 -21.35 2.96
CA GLY A 33 -10.70 -22.52 3.07
C GLY A 33 -9.22 -22.17 2.97
N LEU A 34 -8.84 -21.28 2.06
CA LEU A 34 -7.47 -20.82 1.89
C LEU A 34 -7.00 -19.97 3.06
N PHE A 35 -7.81 -19.05 3.60
CA PHE A 35 -7.48 -18.29 4.80
C PHE A 35 -7.28 -19.21 6.01
N LYS A 36 -8.20 -20.17 6.22
CA LYS A 36 -8.06 -21.16 7.31
C LYS A 36 -6.75 -21.96 7.22
N ALA A 37 -6.39 -22.40 6.02
CA ALA A 37 -5.14 -23.11 5.80
C ALA A 37 -3.91 -22.21 6.02
N ALA A 38 -3.99 -20.92 5.62
CA ALA A 38 -2.94 -19.94 5.90
C ALA A 38 -2.76 -19.73 7.42
N TYR A 39 -3.85 -19.64 8.19
CA TYR A 39 -3.77 -19.50 9.66
C TYR A 39 -3.09 -20.69 10.32
N GLN A 40 -3.38 -21.90 9.86
CA GLN A 40 -2.66 -23.10 10.32
C GLN A 40 -1.16 -23.01 10.01
N GLY A 41 -0.81 -22.58 8.80
CA GLY A 41 0.59 -22.39 8.41
C GLY A 41 1.32 -21.35 9.28
N TYR A 42 0.67 -20.21 9.60
CA TYR A 42 1.26 -19.22 10.51
C TYR A 42 1.38 -19.74 11.93
N ALA A 43 0.37 -20.45 12.45
CA ALA A 43 0.42 -21.07 13.77
C ALA A 43 1.59 -22.07 13.89
N GLU A 44 1.83 -22.89 12.87
CA GLU A 44 2.95 -23.81 12.83
C GLU A 44 4.31 -23.10 12.77
N VAL A 45 4.42 -21.98 12.02
CA VAL A 45 5.63 -21.15 11.99
C VAL A 45 5.93 -20.58 13.37
N LEU A 46 4.89 -20.07 14.06
CA LEU A 46 5.03 -19.48 15.40
C LEU A 46 5.21 -20.54 16.50
N HIS A 47 4.71 -21.76 16.30
CA HIS A 47 5.05 -22.88 17.20
C HIS A 47 6.56 -23.15 17.23
N ASP A 48 7.20 -23.10 16.05
CA ASP A 48 8.64 -23.30 15.90
C ASP A 48 9.48 -22.09 16.31
N ASP A 49 8.93 -20.89 16.21
CA ASP A 49 9.59 -19.61 16.51
C ASP A 49 8.56 -18.57 16.96
N PRO A 50 8.20 -18.52 18.27
CA PRO A 50 7.14 -17.66 18.80
C PRO A 50 7.42 -16.16 18.68
N LEU A 51 8.69 -15.75 18.55
CA LEU A 51 9.09 -14.33 18.47
C LEU A 51 9.30 -13.87 17.02
N ARG A 52 8.67 -14.53 16.06
CA ARG A 52 8.82 -14.21 14.66
C ARG A 52 7.85 -13.13 14.23
N ALA A 53 8.32 -11.87 14.30
CA ALA A 53 7.50 -10.68 14.00
C ALA A 53 6.89 -10.68 12.58
N ASP A 54 7.64 -11.14 11.57
CA ASP A 54 7.15 -11.22 10.19
C ASP A 54 6.00 -12.24 10.00
N ALA A 55 6.00 -13.34 10.76
CA ALA A 55 4.89 -14.29 10.75
C ALA A 55 3.63 -13.71 11.40
N LEU A 56 3.78 -13.02 12.55
CA LEU A 56 2.67 -12.32 13.20
C LEU A 56 2.08 -11.23 12.31
N TYR A 57 2.93 -10.42 11.69
CA TYR A 57 2.48 -9.40 10.74
C TYR A 57 1.66 -10.00 9.60
N ASN A 58 2.18 -11.02 8.93
CA ASN A 58 1.50 -11.65 7.81
C ASN A 58 0.19 -12.36 8.22
N TRP A 59 0.14 -12.91 9.44
CA TRP A 59 -1.11 -13.45 9.98
C TRP A 59 -2.14 -12.36 10.23
N GLY A 60 -1.75 -11.26 10.89
CA GLY A 60 -2.62 -10.09 11.07
C GLY A 60 -3.12 -9.53 9.74
N PHE A 61 -2.25 -9.45 8.74
CA PHE A 61 -2.60 -9.04 7.39
C PHE A 61 -3.63 -9.97 6.72
N ALA A 62 -3.49 -11.28 6.86
CA ALA A 62 -4.46 -12.24 6.36
C ALA A 62 -5.83 -12.10 7.04
N LEU A 63 -5.84 -11.96 8.38
CA LEU A 63 -7.05 -11.72 9.17
C LEU A 63 -7.76 -10.42 8.77
N LEU A 64 -7.02 -9.32 8.64
CA LEU A 64 -7.53 -8.02 8.19
C LEU A 64 -8.23 -8.13 6.82
N HIS A 65 -7.61 -8.85 5.88
CA HIS A 65 -8.19 -9.02 4.55
C HIS A 65 -9.42 -9.93 4.55
N GLN A 66 -9.45 -10.99 5.35
CA GLN A 66 -10.65 -11.80 5.49
C GLN A 66 -11.77 -11.02 6.18
N ALA A 67 -11.47 -10.22 7.21
CA ALA A 67 -12.45 -9.39 7.90
C ALA A 67 -13.25 -8.49 6.95
N LYS A 68 -12.57 -7.91 5.95
CA LYS A 68 -13.21 -7.08 4.90
C LYS A 68 -14.21 -7.82 4.01
N THR A 69 -14.19 -9.14 3.99
CA THR A 69 -15.13 -9.98 3.23
C THR A 69 -16.28 -10.51 4.08
N LYS A 70 -16.28 -10.20 5.38
CA LYS A 70 -17.26 -10.68 6.36
C LYS A 70 -18.11 -9.54 6.92
N THR A 71 -19.16 -9.89 7.63
CA THR A 71 -20.09 -8.94 8.29
C THR A 71 -20.41 -9.40 9.71
N GLY A 72 -20.98 -8.51 10.53
CA GLY A 72 -21.42 -8.82 11.89
C GLY A 72 -20.30 -9.34 12.78
N ASP A 73 -20.66 -10.23 13.73
CA ASP A 73 -19.74 -10.72 14.76
C ASP A 73 -18.51 -11.47 14.21
N GLU A 74 -18.64 -12.08 13.02
CA GLU A 74 -17.51 -12.76 12.40
C GLU A 74 -16.44 -11.74 11.97
N ALA A 75 -16.84 -10.64 11.34
CA ALA A 75 -15.93 -9.57 10.94
C ALA A 75 -15.30 -8.89 12.17
N VAL A 76 -16.10 -8.61 13.22
CA VAL A 76 -15.62 -8.03 14.47
C VAL A 76 -14.48 -8.87 15.06
N ARG A 77 -14.71 -10.20 15.19
CA ARG A 77 -13.67 -11.12 15.71
C ARG A 77 -12.41 -11.12 14.87
N LEU A 78 -12.55 -11.15 13.55
CA LEU A 78 -11.40 -11.14 12.64
C LEU A 78 -10.59 -9.84 12.73
N TYR A 79 -11.26 -8.68 12.88
CA TYR A 79 -10.56 -7.40 13.09
C TYR A 79 -9.83 -7.38 14.44
N GLN A 80 -10.46 -7.86 15.52
CA GLN A 80 -9.84 -7.95 16.83
C GLN A 80 -8.61 -8.87 16.81
N ASP A 81 -8.73 -10.05 16.20
CA ASP A 81 -7.62 -10.98 16.04
C ASP A 81 -6.47 -10.36 15.21
N ALA A 82 -6.80 -9.59 14.16
CA ALA A 82 -5.79 -8.88 13.36
C ALA A 82 -5.05 -7.83 14.19
N ILE A 83 -5.78 -7.02 14.97
CA ILE A 83 -5.23 -6.02 15.89
C ILE A 83 -4.26 -6.68 16.87
N ASP A 84 -4.63 -7.81 17.47
CA ASP A 84 -3.78 -8.54 18.39
C ASP A 84 -2.48 -9.02 17.72
N LYS A 85 -2.55 -9.57 16.51
CA LYS A 85 -1.35 -10.00 15.77
C LYS A 85 -0.42 -8.82 15.46
N PHE A 86 -0.96 -7.67 15.05
CA PHE A 86 -0.15 -6.46 14.82
C PHE A 86 0.44 -5.93 16.13
N ALA A 87 -0.31 -5.94 17.23
CA ALA A 87 0.19 -5.54 18.54
C ALA A 87 1.34 -6.44 19.01
N PHE A 88 1.22 -7.77 18.90
CA PHE A 88 2.31 -8.69 19.22
C PHE A 88 3.51 -8.49 18.29
N CYS A 89 3.30 -8.26 17.00
CA CYS A 89 4.37 -7.93 16.06
C CYS A 89 5.15 -6.70 16.53
N MET A 90 4.45 -5.62 16.90
CA MET A 90 5.04 -4.37 17.39
C MET A 90 5.70 -4.53 18.76
N LEU A 91 5.24 -5.46 19.60
CA LEU A 91 5.88 -5.77 20.88
C LEU A 91 7.27 -6.40 20.66
N ILE A 92 7.40 -7.26 19.64
CA ILE A 92 8.67 -7.91 19.28
C ILE A 92 9.58 -6.96 18.50
N ASN A 93 9.01 -6.23 17.55
CA ASN A 93 9.73 -5.25 16.74
C ASN A 93 8.95 -3.91 16.72
N PRO A 94 9.26 -2.98 17.62
CA PRO A 94 8.58 -1.68 17.71
C PRO A 94 8.65 -0.83 16.43
N ASN A 95 9.62 -1.10 15.56
CA ASN A 95 9.82 -0.38 14.29
C ASN A 95 9.19 -1.11 13.08
N TYR A 96 8.26 -2.02 13.31
CA TYR A 96 7.60 -2.72 12.20
C TYR A 96 6.51 -1.84 11.57
N LEU A 97 6.92 -1.02 10.60
CA LEU A 97 6.09 -0.01 9.95
C LEU A 97 4.74 -0.57 9.46
N GLY A 98 4.77 -1.70 8.74
CA GLY A 98 3.55 -2.33 8.22
C GLY A 98 2.56 -2.74 9.30
N ALA A 99 3.04 -3.17 10.49
CA ALA A 99 2.17 -3.53 11.61
C ALA A 99 1.52 -2.29 12.25
N ALA A 100 2.25 -1.17 12.34
CA ALA A 100 1.69 0.08 12.83
C ALA A 100 0.60 0.61 11.87
N ILE A 101 0.86 0.64 10.54
CA ILE A 101 -0.12 1.09 9.55
C ILE A 101 -1.36 0.19 9.55
N ASN A 102 -1.18 -1.12 9.37
CA ASN A 102 -2.31 -2.05 9.24
C ASN A 102 -3.06 -2.25 10.57
N GLY A 103 -2.39 -2.07 11.71
CA GLY A 103 -3.04 -2.00 13.02
C GLY A 103 -3.98 -0.80 13.11
N GLY A 104 -3.55 0.39 12.65
CA GLY A 104 -4.39 1.57 12.55
C GLY A 104 -5.59 1.37 11.62
N VAL A 105 -5.36 0.79 10.43
CA VAL A 105 -6.43 0.44 9.47
C VAL A 105 -7.44 -0.53 10.09
N ALA A 106 -6.97 -1.57 10.79
CA ALA A 106 -7.85 -2.54 11.44
C ALA A 106 -8.76 -1.89 12.50
N TYR A 107 -8.24 -0.95 13.30
CA TYR A 107 -9.04 -0.18 14.24
C TYR A 107 -10.06 0.73 13.54
N MET A 108 -9.69 1.42 12.45
CA MET A 108 -10.62 2.25 11.68
C MET A 108 -11.74 1.42 11.05
N ASP A 109 -11.40 0.30 10.43
CA ASP A 109 -12.38 -0.58 9.79
C ASP A 109 -13.33 -1.18 10.82
N LEU A 110 -12.83 -1.56 12.00
CA LEU A 110 -13.67 -2.02 13.11
C LEU A 110 -14.60 -0.90 13.62
N ALA A 111 -14.09 0.33 13.77
CA ALA A 111 -14.90 1.48 14.17
C ALA A 111 -16.03 1.77 13.19
N ARG A 112 -15.77 1.67 11.88
CA ARG A 112 -16.80 1.82 10.82
C ARG A 112 -17.82 0.69 10.88
N LEU A 113 -17.37 -0.55 11.06
CA LEU A 113 -18.25 -1.73 11.15
C LEU A 113 -19.21 -1.61 12.34
N GLU A 114 -18.71 -1.20 13.51
CA GLU A 114 -19.49 -0.99 14.73
C GLU A 114 -20.27 0.34 14.72
N LYS A 115 -20.06 1.18 13.70
CA LYS A 115 -20.71 2.50 13.51
C LYS A 115 -20.56 3.41 14.73
N VAL A 116 -19.41 3.36 15.38
CA VAL A 116 -19.10 4.23 16.51
C VAL A 116 -18.80 5.66 16.04
N LYS A 117 -18.90 6.63 16.95
CA LYS A 117 -18.63 8.03 16.65
C LYS A 117 -17.14 8.28 16.43
N PRO A 118 -16.76 9.37 15.72
CA PRO A 118 -15.35 9.69 15.45
C PRO A 118 -14.49 9.99 16.70
N ASP A 119 -15.12 10.28 17.84
CA ASP A 119 -14.46 10.49 19.13
C ASP A 119 -14.33 9.20 19.96
N ASP A 120 -14.79 8.06 19.44
CA ASP A 120 -14.69 6.76 20.10
C ASP A 120 -13.24 6.29 20.26
N LYS A 121 -13.04 5.43 21.25
CA LYS A 121 -11.74 4.84 21.58
C LYS A 121 -11.11 4.09 20.41
N LEU A 122 -11.90 3.48 19.53
CA LEU A 122 -11.37 2.75 18.36
C LEU A 122 -10.65 3.70 17.41
N TYR A 123 -11.22 4.87 17.11
CA TYR A 123 -10.56 5.89 16.29
C TYR A 123 -9.33 6.48 17.00
N GLU A 124 -9.36 6.63 18.32
CA GLU A 124 -8.18 7.08 19.07
C GLU A 124 -7.05 6.05 19.04
N MET A 125 -7.38 4.76 19.13
CA MET A 125 -6.39 3.68 18.99
C MET A 125 -5.82 3.62 17.56
N ALA A 126 -6.66 3.82 16.53
CA ALA A 126 -6.19 3.95 15.15
C ALA A 126 -5.19 5.10 15.00
N LYS A 127 -5.53 6.30 15.52
CA LYS A 127 -4.68 7.47 15.52
C LYS A 127 -3.32 7.20 16.16
N ILE A 128 -3.30 6.57 17.34
CA ILE A 128 -2.05 6.19 18.02
C ILE A 128 -1.18 5.28 17.15
N GLN A 129 -1.76 4.33 16.43
CA GLN A 129 -0.99 3.45 15.54
C GLN A 129 -0.43 4.22 14.34
N PHE A 130 -1.19 5.14 13.73
CA PHE A 130 -0.72 5.98 12.63
C PHE A 130 0.36 6.97 13.08
N GLU A 131 0.26 7.53 14.29
CA GLU A 131 1.31 8.35 14.87
C GLU A 131 2.62 7.56 15.08
N LYS A 132 2.53 6.30 15.55
CA LYS A 132 3.68 5.38 15.61
C LYS A 132 4.27 5.12 14.22
N ALA A 133 3.42 4.89 13.21
CA ALA A 133 3.89 4.71 11.84
C ALA A 133 4.65 5.94 11.33
N ASN A 134 4.14 7.15 11.56
CA ASN A 134 4.82 8.40 11.22
C ASN A 134 6.11 8.64 12.02
N ALA A 135 6.20 8.13 13.25
CA ALA A 135 7.43 8.18 14.04
C ALA A 135 8.51 7.24 13.49
N ILE A 136 8.12 6.10 12.91
CA ILE A 136 9.03 5.16 12.24
C ILE A 136 9.48 5.73 10.88
N GLN A 137 8.53 6.21 10.09
CA GLN A 137 8.79 6.81 8.79
C GLN A 137 7.84 7.99 8.55
N ALA A 138 8.41 9.19 8.57
CA ALA A 138 7.66 10.44 8.48
C ALA A 138 6.76 10.50 7.23
N GLY A 139 5.50 10.84 7.43
CA GLY A 139 4.52 11.05 6.35
C GLY A 139 3.75 9.81 5.92
N THR A 140 4.24 8.60 6.22
CA THR A 140 3.69 7.35 5.68
C THR A 140 2.21 7.12 6.05
N ALA A 141 1.77 7.57 7.23
CA ALA A 141 0.39 7.44 7.69
C ALA A 141 -0.32 8.79 7.83
N SER A 142 0.23 9.87 7.24
CA SER A 142 -0.33 11.21 7.38
C SER A 142 -1.70 11.34 6.73
N TYR A 143 -1.94 10.69 5.59
CA TYR A 143 -3.27 10.65 4.98
C TYR A 143 -4.30 9.94 5.87
N ASN A 144 -3.93 8.82 6.49
CA ASN A 144 -4.82 8.12 7.44
C ASN A 144 -5.16 8.99 8.66
N LEU A 145 -4.22 9.80 9.14
CA LEU A 145 -4.49 10.79 10.19
C LEU A 145 -5.42 11.89 9.70
N ALA A 146 -5.26 12.37 8.46
CA ALA A 146 -6.16 13.34 7.86
C ALA A 146 -7.61 12.81 7.80
N CYS A 147 -7.81 11.53 7.46
CA CYS A 147 -9.12 10.88 7.48
C CYS A 147 -9.76 10.93 8.88
N ILE A 148 -9.01 10.59 9.94
CA ILE A 148 -9.53 10.66 11.32
C ILE A 148 -9.90 12.10 11.70
N TYR A 149 -9.05 13.09 11.39
CA TYR A 149 -9.33 14.48 11.66
C TYR A 149 -10.48 15.02 10.80
N GLY A 150 -10.60 14.58 9.55
CA GLY A 150 -11.72 14.87 8.66
C GLY A 150 -13.06 14.40 9.24
N LEU A 151 -13.13 13.15 9.70
CA LEU A 151 -14.30 12.60 10.39
C LEU A 151 -14.69 13.40 11.64
N ARG A 152 -13.71 13.99 12.34
CA ARG A 152 -13.92 14.82 13.53
C ARG A 152 -14.29 16.28 13.20
N GLY A 153 -14.16 16.68 11.94
CA GLY A 153 -14.31 18.08 11.53
C GLY A 153 -13.19 19.00 12.07
N ASP A 154 -12.06 18.42 12.46
CA ASP A 154 -10.88 19.17 12.94
C ASP A 154 -10.09 19.69 11.74
N LYS A 155 -10.45 20.91 11.31
CA LYS A 155 -9.87 21.58 10.15
C LYS A 155 -8.35 21.64 10.21
N ASP A 156 -7.82 22.18 11.32
CA ASP A 156 -6.38 22.51 11.39
C ASP A 156 -5.52 21.26 11.40
N ALA A 157 -5.94 20.24 12.15
CA ALA A 157 -5.24 18.97 12.17
C ALA A 157 -5.37 18.20 10.85
N CYS A 158 -6.55 18.24 10.21
CA CYS A 158 -6.78 17.61 8.92
C CYS A 158 -5.92 18.25 7.81
N LEU A 159 -5.95 19.57 7.68
CA LEU A 159 -5.16 20.29 6.68
C LEU A 159 -3.65 20.02 6.87
N LYS A 160 -3.17 20.14 8.11
CA LYS A 160 -1.76 19.85 8.43
C LYS A 160 -1.35 18.44 8.07
N ALA A 161 -2.22 17.45 8.29
CA ALA A 161 -1.96 16.06 7.96
C ALA A 161 -1.96 15.82 6.43
N LEU A 162 -2.87 16.45 5.69
CA LEU A 162 -2.89 16.44 4.22
C LEU A 162 -1.63 17.09 3.62
N GLU A 163 -1.24 18.26 4.14
CA GLU A 163 0.00 18.94 3.72
C GLU A 163 1.23 18.08 3.98
N ASN A 164 1.32 17.45 5.15
CA ASN A 164 2.43 16.55 5.46
C ASN A 164 2.46 15.34 4.51
N ALA A 165 1.31 14.77 4.18
CA ALA A 165 1.23 13.68 3.22
C ALA A 165 1.65 14.13 1.80
N ARG A 166 1.23 15.34 1.37
CA ARG A 166 1.65 15.95 0.11
C ARG A 166 3.17 16.15 0.06
N ASP A 167 3.75 16.75 1.09
CA ASP A 167 5.16 17.10 1.15
C ASP A 167 6.07 15.86 1.23
N LYS A 168 5.52 14.74 1.70
CA LYS A 168 6.19 13.42 1.74
C LYS A 168 5.83 12.53 0.55
N VAL A 169 5.03 13.03 -0.40
CA VAL A 169 4.61 12.28 -1.60
C VAL A 169 3.91 10.96 -1.22
N THR A 170 3.06 11.02 -0.21
CA THR A 170 2.29 9.87 0.31
C THR A 170 0.78 10.07 0.21
N LEU A 171 0.32 11.13 -0.47
CA LEU A 171 -1.09 11.31 -0.79
C LEU A 171 -1.55 10.26 -1.80
N PRO A 172 -2.78 9.76 -1.67
CA PRO A 172 -3.47 9.10 -2.76
C PRO A 172 -3.70 10.03 -3.95
N GLU A 173 -4.14 9.46 -5.07
CA GLU A 173 -4.58 10.25 -6.22
C GLU A 173 -5.71 11.22 -5.84
N ALA A 174 -5.76 12.38 -6.49
CA ALA A 174 -6.75 13.42 -6.17
C ALA A 174 -8.20 12.90 -6.24
N VAL A 175 -8.49 12.00 -7.18
CA VAL A 175 -9.81 11.38 -7.33
C VAL A 175 -10.14 10.47 -6.14
N GLU A 176 -9.16 9.78 -5.56
CA GLU A 176 -9.36 8.93 -4.38
C GLU A 176 -9.64 9.78 -3.14
N ILE A 177 -8.93 10.92 -2.97
CA ILE A 177 -9.17 11.88 -1.89
C ILE A 177 -10.59 12.45 -1.97
N LEU A 178 -11.04 12.85 -3.16
CA LEU A 178 -12.38 13.39 -3.39
C LEU A 178 -13.49 12.35 -3.15
N ASN A 179 -13.21 11.07 -3.34
CA ASN A 179 -14.17 9.99 -3.13
C ASN A 179 -14.09 9.35 -1.73
N ASP A 180 -13.15 9.76 -0.88
CA ASP A 180 -12.99 9.18 0.45
C ASP A 180 -14.11 9.63 1.40
N PRO A 181 -14.96 8.73 1.90
CA PRO A 181 -16.08 9.08 2.77
C PRO A 181 -15.64 9.66 4.12
N ASP A 182 -14.43 9.39 4.57
CA ASP A 182 -13.90 9.93 5.82
C ASP A 182 -13.69 11.45 5.76
N LEU A 183 -13.62 12.01 4.55
CA LEU A 183 -13.46 13.44 4.31
C LEU A 183 -14.77 14.16 3.94
N ASP A 184 -15.92 13.46 3.88
CA ASP A 184 -17.20 14.05 3.45
C ASP A 184 -17.59 15.31 4.22
N ILE A 185 -17.29 15.37 5.52
CA ILE A 185 -17.62 16.52 6.37
C ILE A 185 -16.81 17.78 5.94
N VAL A 186 -15.62 17.61 5.39
CA VAL A 186 -14.72 18.71 5.07
C VAL A 186 -14.67 19.07 3.59
N LYS A 187 -15.14 18.20 2.69
CA LYS A 187 -15.06 18.39 1.22
C LYS A 187 -15.67 19.72 0.72
N GLY A 188 -16.75 20.20 1.35
CA GLY A 188 -17.41 21.45 0.98
C GLY A 188 -16.84 22.69 1.65
N GLN A 189 -15.78 22.59 2.42
CA GLN A 189 -15.17 23.74 3.10
C GLN A 189 -14.14 24.44 2.20
N ASP A 190 -14.11 25.76 2.21
CA ASP A 190 -13.24 26.57 1.32
C ASP A 190 -11.77 26.13 1.38
N TRP A 191 -11.23 25.90 2.57
CA TRP A 191 -9.84 25.47 2.74
C TRP A 191 -9.52 24.12 2.07
N PHE A 192 -10.50 23.19 2.07
CA PHE A 192 -10.31 21.89 1.42
C PHE A 192 -10.34 22.03 -0.10
N VAL A 193 -11.27 22.85 -0.62
CA VAL A 193 -11.33 23.18 -2.04
C VAL A 193 -10.02 23.84 -2.50
N GLU A 194 -9.53 24.84 -1.76
CA GLU A 194 -8.24 25.49 -2.02
C GLU A 194 -7.05 24.51 -2.01
N PHE A 195 -7.02 23.58 -1.03
CA PHE A 195 -6.00 22.54 -0.98
C PHE A 195 -6.03 21.64 -2.22
N MET A 196 -7.22 21.19 -2.63
CA MET A 196 -7.38 20.32 -3.80
C MET A 196 -7.04 21.03 -5.11
N GLU A 197 -7.41 22.32 -5.25
CA GLU A 197 -7.02 23.12 -6.41
C GLU A 197 -5.51 23.32 -6.51
N ALA A 198 -4.86 23.57 -5.38
CA ALA A 198 -3.39 23.69 -5.34
C ALA A 198 -2.70 22.36 -5.68
N LEU A 199 -3.24 21.23 -5.23
CA LEU A 199 -2.74 19.89 -5.54
C LEU A 199 -2.85 19.61 -7.05
N ASN A 200 -4.01 19.89 -7.67
CA ASN A 200 -4.22 19.69 -9.10
C ASN A 200 -3.29 20.55 -9.96
N LYS A 201 -3.14 21.84 -9.63
CA LYS A 201 -2.21 22.72 -10.34
C LYS A 201 -0.76 22.22 -10.28
N LYS A 202 -0.34 21.67 -9.14
CA LYS A 202 0.99 21.09 -9.01
C LYS A 202 1.15 19.86 -9.90
N ASN A 203 0.18 18.93 -9.86
CA ASN A 203 0.22 17.71 -10.67
C ASN A 203 0.27 18.03 -12.18
N GLU A 204 -0.52 19.02 -12.64
CA GLU A 204 -0.50 19.48 -14.04
C GLU A 204 0.87 20.07 -14.43
N ALA A 205 1.52 20.82 -13.53
CA ALA A 205 2.85 21.37 -13.75
C ALA A 205 3.92 20.27 -13.83
N ASP A 206 3.89 19.31 -12.90
CA ASP A 206 4.81 18.17 -12.85
C ASP A 206 4.66 17.28 -14.10
N GLU A 207 3.41 17.05 -14.58
CA GLU A 207 3.16 16.34 -15.83
C GLU A 207 3.66 17.08 -17.08
N ALA A 208 3.50 18.41 -17.11
CA ALA A 208 3.98 19.22 -18.23
C ALA A 208 5.52 19.21 -18.31
N GLU A 209 6.20 19.31 -17.17
CA GLU A 209 7.65 19.23 -17.08
C GLU A 209 8.17 17.85 -17.52
N ASN A 210 7.53 16.78 -17.08
CA ASN A 210 7.88 15.41 -17.46
C ASN A 210 7.71 15.16 -18.97
N LYS A 211 6.62 15.68 -19.56
CA LYS A 211 6.40 15.60 -21.01
C LYS A 211 7.45 16.39 -21.81
N ALA A 212 7.86 17.54 -21.31
CA ALA A 212 8.92 18.35 -21.92
C ALA A 212 10.29 17.65 -21.85
N ASP A 213 10.60 17.03 -20.72
CA ASP A 213 11.86 16.29 -20.54
C ASP A 213 11.93 15.02 -21.42
N VAL A 214 10.83 14.29 -21.54
CA VAL A 214 10.72 13.14 -22.45
C VAL A 214 10.85 13.58 -23.92
N ALA A 215 10.22 14.69 -24.29
CA ALA A 215 10.32 15.24 -25.65
C ALA A 215 11.76 15.72 -25.99
N SER A 216 12.46 16.28 -25.01
CA SER A 216 13.85 16.74 -25.18
C SER A 216 14.87 15.58 -25.32
N LYS A 217 14.55 14.42 -24.76
CA LYS A 217 15.37 13.20 -24.80
C LYS A 217 15.03 12.26 -25.93
N ALA A 218 13.97 12.56 -26.72
CA ALA A 218 13.60 11.76 -27.89
C ALA A 218 14.71 11.93 -28.98
N PRO A 219 15.28 10.84 -29.52
CA PRO A 219 16.28 10.96 -30.57
C PRO A 219 15.66 11.65 -31.79
N GLU A 220 16.29 12.72 -32.29
CA GLU A 220 15.94 13.34 -33.54
C GLU A 220 15.98 12.25 -34.66
N LYS A 221 14.82 11.78 -35.10
CA LYS A 221 14.73 10.96 -36.29
C LYS A 221 15.04 11.87 -37.48
N LYS A 222 16.32 11.97 -37.86
CA LYS A 222 16.74 12.60 -39.13
C LYS A 222 16.25 11.73 -40.28
N TRP A 223 15.10 12.07 -40.81
CA TRP A 223 14.65 11.53 -42.09
C TRP A 223 15.54 12.15 -43.18
N LYS A 224 16.48 11.38 -43.75
CA LYS A 224 17.12 11.77 -45.02
C LYS A 224 16.09 11.53 -46.09
N LEU A 225 15.64 12.61 -46.75
CA LEU A 225 14.90 12.54 -47.99
C LEU A 225 15.87 11.94 -49.01
N VAL A 226 15.64 10.70 -49.40
CA VAL A 226 16.31 10.09 -50.57
C VAL A 226 15.48 10.45 -51.78
N GLU A 227 15.98 11.35 -52.63
CA GLU A 227 15.39 11.59 -53.93
C GLU A 227 15.43 10.30 -54.74
N LYS A 228 14.27 9.77 -55.07
CA LYS A 228 14.12 8.63 -55.96
C LYS A 228 14.41 9.06 -57.38
N ASN A 229 15.54 8.60 -57.95
CA ASN A 229 15.66 8.48 -59.39
C ASN A 229 14.77 7.33 -59.83
N ALA A 230 13.92 7.60 -60.81
CA ALA A 230 13.07 6.61 -61.46
C ALA A 230 13.97 5.59 -62.20
N ASP A 231 13.83 4.35 -61.81
CA ASP A 231 14.14 3.08 -62.44
C ASP A 231 14.92 2.13 -61.51
N SER A 232 14.19 1.37 -60.74
CA SER A 232 14.45 -0.02 -60.33
C SER A 232 13.61 -0.40 -59.12
N GLU A 233 12.83 -1.46 -59.22
CA GLU A 233 12.16 -2.16 -58.16
C GLU A 233 13.20 -2.79 -57.23
N GLU A 234 13.25 -2.36 -55.96
CA GLU A 234 13.95 -3.09 -54.90
C GLU A 234 13.10 -3.19 -53.64
N THR A 235 12.96 -4.42 -53.23
CA THR A 235 12.28 -4.90 -52.02
C THR A 235 12.90 -4.32 -50.75
N ILE A 236 12.04 -3.79 -49.85
CA ILE A 236 12.44 -3.27 -48.55
C ILE A 236 12.60 -4.46 -47.58
N THR A 237 13.83 -4.69 -47.12
CA THR A 237 14.09 -5.53 -45.94
C THR A 237 14.35 -4.63 -44.75
N GLU A 238 13.54 -4.78 -43.71
CA GLU A 238 13.79 -4.19 -42.38
C GLU A 238 15.06 -4.81 -41.80
N GLN A 239 16.03 -3.97 -41.44
CA GLN A 239 17.14 -4.36 -40.58
C GLN A 239 16.88 -3.81 -39.18
N GLU A 240 16.67 -4.71 -38.23
CA GLU A 240 16.70 -4.43 -36.81
C GLU A 240 18.11 -4.00 -36.37
N ALA A 241 18.17 -2.96 -35.55
CA ALA A 241 19.40 -2.51 -34.93
C ALA A 241 19.85 -3.50 -33.83
N PRO A 242 21.17 -3.75 -33.67
CA PRO A 242 21.68 -4.71 -32.71
C PRO A 242 21.47 -4.23 -31.28
N ALA A 243 21.00 -5.13 -30.40
CA ALA A 243 20.94 -4.97 -28.97
C ALA A 243 22.35 -4.82 -28.37
N GLU A 244 22.56 -3.82 -27.54
CA GLU A 244 23.78 -3.67 -26.76
C GLU A 244 23.87 -4.77 -25.70
N ASP A 245 24.93 -5.57 -25.78
CA ASP A 245 25.35 -6.55 -24.80
C ASP A 245 25.70 -5.89 -23.46
N ASN A 246 25.02 -6.33 -22.41
CA ASN A 246 25.40 -6.02 -21.03
C ASN A 246 26.20 -7.21 -20.48
N PRO A 247 27.49 -7.06 -20.15
CA PRO A 247 28.27 -8.17 -19.63
C PRO A 247 27.89 -8.46 -18.17
N ALA A 248 27.38 -9.67 -17.96
CA ALA A 248 27.20 -10.22 -16.62
C ALA A 248 28.57 -10.55 -15.99
N GLU A 249 28.72 -10.12 -14.74
CA GLU A 249 29.80 -10.47 -13.84
C GLU A 249 29.88 -11.98 -13.62
N GLU A 250 30.97 -12.57 -14.07
CA GLU A 250 31.61 -13.72 -13.42
C GLU A 250 32.73 -13.18 -12.51
N ALA A 251 32.68 -13.48 -11.21
CA ALA A 251 33.88 -13.76 -10.43
C ALA A 251 33.57 -14.24 -8.99
N LYS A 252 33.94 -15.49 -8.77
CA LYS A 252 34.50 -16.12 -7.55
C LYS A 252 33.67 -16.06 -6.25
#